data_43bb4831e7b51158414c40b6f7d4b86c
#
_entry.id   43bb4831e7b51158414c40b6f7d4b86c
#
_cell.length_a   1.000
_cell.length_b   1.000
_cell.length_c   1.000
_cell.angle_alpha   90.00
_cell.angle_beta   90.00
_cell.angle_gamma   90.00
#
_symmetry.space_group_name_H-M   'P 1'
#
loop_
_entity.id
_entity.type
_entity.pdbx_description
1 polymer ?
#
loop_
_entity_poly.entity_id
_entity_poly.type
_entity_poly.pdbx_seq_one_letter_code
_entity_poly.pdbx_strand_id
1 'polypeptide(L)'
;AAGMPNGLYDFASVSIEKKDDLVVLKDTSTLAGSVINMHSTFINLYKMNFSLQEAVAMTSYNAAQYINENDLGIIELNAKANILVLDKNLNLKEIYLNGKKMNE
;
A
#
# COMPACT_ATOMS: atom_id res chain seq x y z
N ALA A 1 -5.57 8.84 -2.36
CA ALA A 1 -6.95 8.59 -1.93
C ALA A 1 -7.24 7.11 -1.61
N ALA A 2 -6.20 6.26 -1.53
CA ALA A 2 -6.34 4.87 -1.11
C ALA A 2 -6.97 4.81 0.29
N GLY A 3 -7.94 3.89 0.48
CA GLY A 3 -8.66 3.72 1.74
C GLY A 3 -9.71 4.77 2.08
N MET A 4 -9.85 5.83 1.29
CA MET A 4 -10.91 6.82 1.50
C MET A 4 -12.24 6.29 0.92
N PRO A 5 -13.39 6.49 1.59
CA PRO A 5 -14.71 6.21 1.02
C PRO A 5 -14.98 7.03 -0.26
N ASN A 6 -16.01 6.64 -1.01
CA ASN A 6 -16.51 7.49 -2.10
C ASN A 6 -17.05 8.80 -1.55
N GLY A 7 -16.80 9.92 -2.21
CA GLY A 7 -17.24 11.23 -1.77
C GLY A 7 -16.40 12.39 -2.29
N LEU A 8 -16.75 13.57 -1.82
CA LEU A 8 -16.05 14.83 -2.10
C LEU A 8 -15.07 15.13 -0.99
N TYR A 9 -13.89 15.59 -1.35
CA TYR A 9 -12.80 15.93 -0.42
C TYR A 9 -12.10 17.20 -0.87
N ASP A 10 -11.74 18.05 0.09
CA ASP A 10 -10.96 19.24 -0.16
C ASP A 10 -9.52 19.04 0.33
N PHE A 11 -8.56 19.20 -0.58
CA PHE A 11 -7.14 19.19 -0.30
C PHE A 11 -6.53 20.55 -0.64
N ALA A 12 -6.22 21.32 0.39
CA ALA A 12 -5.76 22.70 0.24
C ALA A 12 -6.74 23.55 -0.61
N SER A 13 -6.36 23.90 -1.82
CA SER A 13 -7.19 24.70 -2.73
C SER A 13 -7.89 23.87 -3.83
N VAL A 14 -7.81 22.54 -3.74
CA VAL A 14 -8.31 21.63 -4.79
C VAL A 14 -9.39 20.73 -4.23
N SER A 15 -10.58 20.75 -4.82
CA SER A 15 -11.64 19.80 -4.51
C SER A 15 -11.56 18.60 -5.45
N ILE A 16 -11.61 17.41 -4.87
CA ILE A 16 -11.59 16.13 -5.60
C ILE A 16 -12.85 15.33 -5.32
N GLU A 17 -13.23 14.49 -6.25
CA GLU A 17 -14.29 13.50 -6.10
C GLU A 17 -13.72 12.10 -6.26
N LYS A 18 -13.89 11.27 -5.22
CA LYS A 18 -13.57 9.84 -5.29
C LYS A 18 -14.83 9.06 -5.64
N LYS A 19 -14.76 8.31 -6.73
CA LYS A 19 -15.79 7.35 -7.19
C LYS A 19 -15.11 6.02 -7.48
N ASP A 20 -15.38 5.03 -6.64
CA ASP A 20 -14.85 3.67 -6.78
C ASP A 20 -13.32 3.66 -7.02
N ASP A 21 -12.90 3.29 -8.22
CA ASP A 21 -11.49 3.17 -8.60
C ASP A 21 -10.90 4.45 -9.22
N LEU A 22 -11.59 5.58 -9.13
CA LEU A 22 -11.16 6.85 -9.69
C LEU A 22 -11.18 7.97 -8.66
N VAL A 23 -10.20 8.86 -8.79
CA VAL A 23 -10.20 10.18 -8.15
C VAL A 23 -10.00 11.23 -9.22
N VAL A 24 -10.96 12.12 -9.33
CA VAL A 24 -10.95 13.21 -10.32
C VAL A 24 -11.05 14.56 -9.64
N LEU A 25 -10.63 15.61 -10.32
CA LEU A 25 -10.93 16.97 -9.90
C LEU A 25 -12.44 17.17 -9.96
N LYS A 26 -13.00 17.78 -8.91
CA LYS A 26 -14.44 18.06 -8.83
C LYS A 26 -14.97 18.69 -10.13
N ASP A 27 -16.13 18.20 -10.55
CA ASP A 27 -16.85 18.68 -11.76
C ASP A 27 -16.07 18.51 -13.07
N THR A 28 -15.06 17.63 -13.10
CA THR A 28 -14.27 17.33 -14.30
C THR A 28 -14.05 15.82 -14.47
N SER A 29 -13.45 15.42 -15.59
CA SER A 29 -12.93 14.06 -15.81
C SER A 29 -11.41 13.95 -15.63
N THR A 30 -10.76 15.02 -15.15
CA THR A 30 -9.31 15.05 -14.98
C THR A 30 -8.90 14.21 -13.77
N LEU A 31 -8.03 13.25 -13.97
CA LEU A 31 -7.48 12.42 -12.87
C LEU A 31 -6.73 13.31 -11.87
N ALA A 32 -7.07 13.15 -10.60
CA ALA A 32 -6.46 13.91 -9.50
C ALA A 32 -5.48 13.07 -8.65
N GLY A 33 -5.47 11.75 -8.82
CA GLY A 33 -4.55 10.90 -8.07
C GLY A 33 -4.91 9.42 -8.15
N SER A 34 -4.11 8.59 -7.46
CA SER A 34 -4.30 7.15 -7.40
C SER A 34 -5.20 6.76 -6.23
N VAL A 35 -5.96 5.70 -6.42
CA VAL A 35 -6.74 5.00 -5.38
C VAL A 35 -6.10 3.68 -4.94
N ILE A 36 -5.03 3.25 -5.60
CA ILE A 36 -4.39 1.97 -5.35
C ILE A 36 -3.78 1.92 -3.94
N ASN A 37 -4.00 0.83 -3.22
CA ASN A 37 -3.31 0.55 -1.97
C ASN A 37 -2.02 -0.26 -2.21
N MET A 38 -1.17 -0.37 -1.18
CA MET A 38 0.14 -1.01 -1.32
C MET A 38 0.05 -2.52 -1.60
N HIS A 39 -0.95 -3.23 -1.05
CA HIS A 39 -1.16 -4.64 -1.35
C HIS A 39 -1.54 -4.85 -2.84
N SER A 40 -2.42 -4.02 -3.38
CA SER A 40 -2.77 -4.06 -4.80
C SER A 40 -1.55 -3.72 -5.69
N THR A 41 -0.70 -2.79 -5.26
CA THR A 41 0.56 -2.48 -5.95
C THR A 41 1.48 -3.70 -5.97
N PHE A 42 1.66 -4.38 -4.83
CA PHE A 42 2.43 -5.61 -4.74
C PHE A 42 1.91 -6.70 -5.69
N ILE A 43 0.59 -6.93 -5.72
CA ILE A 43 -0.05 -7.90 -6.63
C ILE A 43 0.18 -7.52 -8.10
N ASN A 44 0.08 -6.24 -8.45
CA ASN A 44 0.32 -5.77 -9.82
C ASN A 44 1.77 -6.00 -10.25
N LEU A 45 2.75 -5.73 -9.39
CA LEU A 45 4.17 -6.01 -9.68
C LEU A 45 4.38 -7.51 -9.96
N TYR A 46 3.82 -8.38 -9.12
CA TYR A 46 3.90 -9.81 -9.32
C TYR A 46 3.26 -10.26 -10.66
N LYS A 47 2.10 -9.70 -11.02
CA LYS A 47 1.46 -9.95 -12.33
C LYS A 47 2.28 -9.44 -13.52
N MET A 48 3.14 -8.45 -13.31
CA MET A 48 4.08 -7.93 -14.29
C MET A 48 5.38 -8.75 -14.38
N ASN A 49 5.42 -9.95 -13.77
CA ASN A 49 6.53 -10.90 -13.72
C ASN A 49 7.76 -10.45 -12.91
N PHE A 50 7.61 -9.49 -11.99
CA PHE A 50 8.62 -9.30 -10.94
C PHE A 50 8.59 -10.49 -9.97
N SER A 51 9.76 -10.90 -9.48
CA SER A 51 9.83 -11.89 -8.41
C SER A 51 9.17 -11.39 -7.12
N LEU A 52 8.81 -12.32 -6.22
CA LEU A 52 8.26 -11.92 -4.90
C LEU A 52 9.23 -11.02 -4.13
N GLN A 53 10.54 -11.33 -4.18
CA GLN A 53 11.57 -10.53 -3.52
C GLN A 53 11.62 -9.10 -4.07
N GLU A 54 11.61 -8.94 -5.39
CA GLU A 54 11.58 -7.62 -6.02
C GLU A 54 10.31 -6.85 -5.66
N ALA A 55 9.15 -7.48 -5.75
CA ALA A 55 7.88 -6.85 -5.41
C ALA A 55 7.83 -6.39 -3.92
N VAL A 56 8.35 -7.21 -2.99
CA VAL A 56 8.49 -6.85 -1.57
C VAL A 56 9.48 -5.70 -1.39
N ALA A 57 10.65 -5.77 -2.05
CA ALA A 57 11.63 -4.70 -1.96
C ALA A 57 11.06 -3.36 -2.43
N MET A 58 10.36 -3.34 -3.56
CA MET A 58 9.76 -2.14 -4.14
C MET A 58 8.61 -1.56 -3.32
N THR A 59 7.86 -2.41 -2.62
CA THR A 59 6.68 -1.99 -1.85
C THR A 59 6.94 -1.78 -0.36
N SER A 60 8.12 -2.15 0.15
CA SER A 60 8.45 -2.07 1.58
C SER A 60 9.89 -1.67 1.83
N TYR A 61 10.85 -2.56 1.54
CA TYR A 61 12.26 -2.38 1.92
C TYR A 61 12.88 -1.08 1.39
N ASN A 62 12.74 -0.80 0.10
CA ASN A 62 13.34 0.37 -0.52
C ASN A 62 12.80 1.68 0.09
N ALA A 63 11.51 1.73 0.40
CA ALA A 63 10.91 2.90 1.05
C ALA A 63 11.45 3.09 2.47
N ALA A 64 11.59 2.01 3.24
CA ALA A 64 12.17 2.05 4.59
C ALA A 64 13.62 2.55 4.54
N GLN A 65 14.44 2.04 3.62
CA GLN A 65 15.82 2.49 3.45
C GLN A 65 15.90 3.97 3.06
N TYR A 66 15.01 4.43 2.18
CA TYR A 66 14.99 5.84 1.74
C TYR A 66 14.78 6.82 2.90
N ILE A 67 14.00 6.43 3.91
CA ILE A 67 13.74 7.25 5.10
C ILE A 67 14.64 6.89 6.30
N ASN A 68 15.69 6.08 6.07
CA ASN A 68 16.66 5.61 7.08
C ASN A 68 16.04 4.78 8.22
N GLU A 69 14.93 4.08 7.98
CA GLU A 69 14.33 3.12 8.92
C GLU A 69 14.87 1.72 8.65
N ASN A 70 16.09 1.44 9.17
CA ASN A 70 16.85 0.23 8.85
C ASN A 70 16.31 -1.06 9.48
N ASP A 71 15.39 -0.97 10.44
CA ASP A 71 14.75 -2.08 11.13
C ASP A 71 13.35 -2.40 10.59
N LEU A 72 12.97 -1.78 9.46
CA LEU A 72 11.70 -1.99 8.76
C LEU A 72 11.91 -2.62 7.38
N GLY A 73 10.90 -3.36 6.92
CA GLY A 73 10.86 -3.95 5.59
C GLY A 73 11.76 -5.18 5.40
N ILE A 74 12.31 -5.72 6.49
CA ILE A 74 13.18 -6.88 6.53
C ILE A 74 12.69 -7.88 7.58
N ILE A 75 13.06 -9.15 7.43
CA ILE A 75 12.85 -10.20 8.42
C ILE A 75 14.22 -10.64 8.94
N GLU A 76 14.69 -9.98 9.98
CA GLU A 76 15.99 -10.22 10.61
C GLU A 76 15.87 -10.11 12.13
N LEU A 77 16.88 -10.64 12.85
CA LEU A 77 16.97 -10.46 14.30
C LEU A 77 17.05 -8.97 14.66
N ASN A 78 16.27 -8.58 15.65
CA ASN A 78 16.14 -7.20 16.13
C ASN A 78 15.42 -6.23 15.18
N ALA A 79 14.94 -6.67 14.02
CA ALA A 79 14.04 -5.86 13.19
C ALA A 79 12.63 -5.81 13.79
N LYS A 80 11.88 -4.77 13.45
CA LYS A 80 10.48 -4.65 13.84
C LYS A 80 9.64 -5.73 13.13
N ALA A 81 8.94 -6.53 13.91
CA ALA A 81 8.10 -7.60 13.37
C ALA A 81 6.77 -7.07 12.80
N ASN A 82 6.87 -6.29 11.70
CA ASN A 82 5.75 -5.85 10.88
C ASN A 82 5.62 -6.82 9.71
N ILE A 83 4.74 -7.81 9.83
CA ILE A 83 4.70 -8.98 8.95
C ILE A 83 3.31 -9.15 8.38
N LEU A 84 3.24 -9.40 7.08
CA LEU A 84 2.02 -9.83 6.40
C LEU A 84 2.13 -11.32 6.09
N VAL A 85 1.08 -12.07 6.38
CA VAL A 85 0.95 -13.47 5.99
C VAL A 85 -0.01 -13.56 4.83
N LEU A 86 0.46 -14.07 3.71
CA LEU A 86 -0.32 -14.25 2.49
C LEU A 86 -0.54 -15.74 2.20
N ASP A 87 -1.67 -16.10 1.60
CA ASP A 87 -1.86 -17.44 1.08
C ASP A 87 -1.12 -17.64 -0.27
N LYS A 88 -1.21 -18.85 -0.82
CA LYS A 88 -0.58 -19.21 -2.11
C LYS A 88 -1.09 -18.37 -3.30
N ASN A 89 -2.25 -17.74 -3.17
CA ASN A 89 -2.83 -16.85 -4.17
C ASN A 89 -2.55 -15.38 -3.87
N LEU A 90 -1.66 -15.10 -2.91
CA LEU A 90 -1.26 -13.78 -2.43
C LEU A 90 -2.38 -12.98 -1.76
N ASN A 91 -3.45 -13.64 -1.30
CA ASN A 91 -4.47 -13.00 -0.48
C ASN A 91 -3.95 -12.80 0.94
N LEU A 92 -4.20 -11.64 1.51
CA LEU A 92 -3.84 -11.30 2.88
C LEU A 92 -4.62 -12.17 3.87
N LYS A 93 -3.93 -12.85 4.78
CA LYS A 93 -4.49 -13.70 5.83
C LYS A 93 -4.29 -13.14 7.22
N GLU A 94 -3.11 -12.63 7.52
CA GLU A 94 -2.79 -12.11 8.83
C GLU A 94 -1.88 -10.89 8.71
N ILE A 95 -2.03 -9.99 9.69
CA ILE A 95 -1.20 -8.81 9.83
C ILE A 95 -0.59 -8.84 11.24
N TYR A 96 0.71 -8.67 11.33
CA TYR A 96 1.40 -8.45 12.59
C TYR A 96 2.02 -7.05 12.59
N LEU A 97 1.81 -6.32 13.66
CA LEU A 97 2.41 -5.01 13.91
C LEU A 97 3.22 -5.07 15.20
N ASN A 98 4.53 -4.84 15.10
CA ASN A 98 5.47 -4.98 16.23
C ASN A 98 5.32 -6.33 16.96
N GLY A 99 5.16 -7.41 16.21
CA GLY A 99 5.01 -8.77 16.72
C GLY A 99 3.62 -9.12 17.27
N LYS A 100 2.67 -8.18 17.27
CA LYS A 100 1.30 -8.44 17.73
C LYS A 100 0.39 -8.64 16.52
N LYS A 101 -0.38 -9.75 16.55
CA LYS A 101 -1.40 -10.00 15.53
C LYS A 101 -2.49 -8.93 15.64
N MET A 102 -2.79 -8.29 14.52
CA MET A 102 -3.92 -7.37 14.41
C MET A 102 -5.21 -8.17 14.27
N ASN A 103 -6.20 -7.87 15.12
CA ASN A 103 -7.55 -8.38 14.95
C ASN A 103 -8.29 -7.46 13.97
N GLU A 104 -9.09 -8.07 13.11
CA GLU A 104 -10.03 -7.34 12.25
C GLU A 104 -11.05 -6.56 13.08
#